data_b1c58c251f3c46536538efafca0fddef
#
_entry.id   b1c58c251f3c46536538efafca0fddef
#
_cell.length_a   1.000
_cell.length_b   1.000
_cell.length_c   1.000
_cell.angle_alpha   90.00
_cell.angle_beta   90.00
_cell.angle_gamma   90.00
#
_symmetry.space_group_name_H-M   'P 1'
#
loop_
_entity.id
_entity.type
_entity.pdbx_description
1 polymer ?
#
loop_
_entity_poly.entity_id
_entity_poly.type
_entity_poly.pdbx_seq_one_letter_code
_entity_poly.pdbx_strand_id
1 'polypeptide(L)'
;MKIRIVALFALVAALAGCAVPGAPRYCDVPDGQFRVSAQTSSSRLKHEQTVGVIFTENTVANLAYMARYNATAQDGIAAKLTDSRITEAYVNSSDPELAINWFAESLEKQFAKVDFYENLDDVLAARPDVIVLLDTRNKLVTERSSDVQSSIVAEFFDGDFKFIGKAEGSDAKSMSPIWAHTKLAPEIAADINSQRQVQINALQKFDASLESLIKAES
;
A
#
# COMPACT_ATOMS: atom_id res chain seq x y z
N MET A 1 -38.81 -6.57 30.17
CA MET A 1 -37.65 -5.65 30.17
C MET A 1 -36.44 -6.15 29.34
N LYS A 2 -36.34 -7.43 28.95
CA LYS A 2 -35.21 -8.00 28.17
C LYS A 2 -35.25 -7.71 26.68
N ILE A 3 -36.41 -7.47 26.08
CA ILE A 3 -36.56 -7.21 24.62
C ILE A 3 -36.03 -5.83 24.19
N ARG A 4 -36.12 -4.82 25.06
CA ARG A 4 -35.66 -3.43 24.75
C ARG A 4 -34.14 -3.33 24.69
N ILE A 5 -33.42 -4.16 25.43
CA ILE A 5 -31.94 -4.16 25.45
C ILE A 5 -31.38 -4.79 24.16
N VAL A 6 -32.01 -5.86 23.67
CA VAL A 6 -31.59 -6.53 22.42
C VAL A 6 -31.80 -5.61 21.20
N ALA A 7 -32.92 -4.86 21.19
CA ALA A 7 -33.19 -3.90 20.10
C ALA A 7 -32.19 -2.73 20.11
N LEU A 8 -31.74 -2.28 21.29
CA LEU A 8 -30.74 -1.23 21.39
C LEU A 8 -29.36 -1.67 20.91
N PHE A 9 -28.95 -2.92 21.23
CA PHE A 9 -27.70 -3.48 20.74
C PHE A 9 -27.71 -3.71 19.22
N ALA A 10 -28.84 -4.14 18.66
CA ALA A 10 -28.99 -4.29 17.20
C ALA A 10 -28.92 -2.94 16.48
N LEU A 11 -29.45 -1.87 17.08
CA LEU A 11 -29.40 -0.51 16.51
C LEU A 11 -27.99 0.08 16.53
N VAL A 12 -27.22 -0.16 17.61
CA VAL A 12 -25.81 0.29 17.71
C VAL A 12 -24.92 -0.46 16.73
N ALA A 13 -25.15 -1.76 16.52
CA ALA A 13 -24.42 -2.55 15.53
C ALA A 13 -24.71 -2.10 14.09
N ALA A 14 -25.94 -1.66 13.79
CA ALA A 14 -26.31 -1.13 12.48
C ALA A 14 -25.69 0.25 12.19
N LEU A 15 -25.42 1.06 13.21
CA LEU A 15 -24.73 2.35 13.07
C LEU A 15 -23.20 2.22 12.91
N ALA A 16 -22.62 1.12 13.38
CA ALA A 16 -21.18 0.86 13.21
C ALA A 16 -20.81 0.35 11.80
N GLY A 17 -21.80 -0.01 10.98
CA GLY A 17 -21.60 -0.69 9.69
C GLY A 17 -21.29 0.21 8.48
N CYS A 18 -21.14 1.53 8.64
CA CYS A 18 -21.00 2.45 7.50
C CYS A 18 -19.68 3.23 7.49
N ALA A 19 -18.79 3.04 8.45
CA ALA A 19 -17.54 3.77 8.49
C ALA A 19 -16.49 3.08 7.60
N VAL A 20 -15.95 3.83 6.65
CA VAL A 20 -14.78 3.41 5.87
C VAL A 20 -13.63 3.14 6.85
N PRO A 21 -12.93 2.00 6.73
CA PRO A 21 -11.85 1.66 7.65
C PRO A 21 -10.76 2.72 7.64
N GLY A 22 -10.30 3.12 8.82
CA GLY A 22 -9.13 3.97 8.96
C GLY A 22 -7.84 3.21 8.62
N ALA A 23 -6.81 3.92 8.19
CA ALA A 23 -5.51 3.34 7.93
C ALA A 23 -4.96 2.62 9.18
N PRO A 24 -4.26 1.48 9.02
CA PRO A 24 -3.59 0.82 10.12
C PRO A 24 -2.52 1.73 10.74
N ARG A 25 -2.14 1.42 11.97
CA ARG A 25 -0.92 2.01 12.53
C ARG A 25 0.25 1.27 11.91
N TYR A 26 0.88 1.89 10.95
CA TYR A 26 2.13 1.38 10.42
C TYR A 26 3.21 1.50 11.49
N CYS A 27 3.96 0.44 11.70
CA CYS A 27 5.19 0.55 12.46
C CYS A 27 6.13 1.42 11.62
N ASP A 28 6.60 2.53 12.17
CA ASP A 28 7.82 3.10 11.64
C ASP A 28 8.82 1.96 11.76
N VAL A 29 9.24 1.39 10.63
CA VAL A 29 10.22 0.32 10.67
C VAL A 29 11.34 0.91 11.52
N PRO A 30 11.42 0.53 12.81
CA PRO A 30 12.65 0.82 13.48
C PRO A 30 13.64 0.07 12.61
N ASP A 31 14.77 0.64 12.38
CA ASP A 31 15.96 -0.03 11.90
C ASP A 31 16.23 -1.38 12.61
N GLY A 32 15.25 -2.06 13.14
CA GLY A 32 15.30 -3.02 14.21
C GLY A 32 14.84 -4.44 13.97
N GLN A 33 13.96 -4.72 13.02
CA GLN A 33 13.61 -6.14 12.76
C GLN A 33 14.62 -6.81 11.83
N PHE A 34 15.25 -6.03 10.98
CA PHE A 34 16.42 -6.42 10.21
C PHE A 34 17.57 -5.43 10.50
N ARG A 35 18.04 -5.34 11.73
CA ARG A 35 19.43 -4.91 11.97
C ARG A 35 20.35 -5.99 11.42
N VAL A 36 20.23 -6.23 10.14
CA VAL A 36 21.31 -6.80 9.38
C VAL A 36 22.46 -5.83 9.55
N SER A 37 23.58 -6.35 9.98
CA SER A 37 24.78 -5.60 10.26
C SER A 37 24.92 -4.41 9.33
N ALA A 38 25.29 -3.24 9.85
CA ALA A 38 25.50 -2.01 9.09
C ALA A 38 26.60 -2.13 8.01
N GLN A 39 26.82 -3.33 7.49
CA GLN A 39 27.76 -3.62 6.41
C GLN A 39 27.05 -3.37 5.09
N THR A 40 27.52 -2.37 4.40
CA THR A 40 27.17 -2.12 3.00
C THR A 40 27.76 -3.22 2.15
N SER A 41 26.96 -3.77 1.26
CA SER A 41 27.44 -4.72 0.26
C SER A 41 28.36 -4.04 -0.75
N SER A 42 29.34 -4.77 -1.25
CA SER A 42 30.08 -4.38 -2.45
C SER A 42 29.41 -4.89 -3.73
N SER A 43 28.33 -5.65 -3.60
CA SER A 43 27.56 -6.17 -4.73
C SER A 43 26.78 -5.05 -5.39
N ARG A 44 26.65 -5.13 -6.72
CA ARG A 44 25.88 -4.18 -7.53
C ARG A 44 24.64 -4.84 -8.09
N LEU A 45 23.59 -4.06 -8.32
CA LEU A 45 22.40 -4.53 -9.00
C LEU A 45 22.67 -4.70 -10.50
N LYS A 46 22.32 -5.88 -11.06
CA LYS A 46 22.54 -6.24 -12.47
C LYS A 46 21.31 -6.94 -13.04
N HIS A 47 21.11 -6.77 -14.33
CA HIS A 47 19.97 -7.33 -15.04
C HIS A 47 19.90 -8.88 -14.99
N GLU A 48 21.04 -9.56 -14.97
CA GLU A 48 21.09 -11.03 -14.98
C GLU A 48 20.73 -11.67 -13.64
N GLN A 49 20.57 -10.88 -12.57
CA GLN A 49 20.33 -11.38 -11.22
C GLN A 49 18.90 -11.88 -11.04
N THR A 50 18.77 -12.86 -10.13
CA THR A 50 17.50 -13.33 -9.60
C THR A 50 17.14 -12.57 -8.33
N VAL A 51 15.89 -12.18 -8.20
CA VAL A 51 15.39 -11.39 -7.08
C VAL A 51 14.35 -12.17 -6.29
N GLY A 52 14.53 -12.26 -4.98
CA GLY A 52 13.54 -12.78 -4.03
C GLY A 52 12.90 -11.66 -3.24
N VAL A 53 11.58 -11.50 -3.33
CA VAL A 53 10.83 -10.44 -2.66
C VAL A 53 10.09 -10.98 -1.44
N ILE A 54 10.18 -10.25 -0.33
CA ILE A 54 9.41 -10.48 0.91
C ILE A 54 8.64 -9.22 1.27
N PHE A 55 7.40 -9.38 1.73
CA PHE A 55 6.60 -8.28 2.24
C PHE A 55 6.89 -8.01 3.72
N THR A 56 7.01 -6.74 4.07
CA THR A 56 7.03 -6.33 5.49
C THR A 56 5.64 -6.49 6.13
N GLU A 57 5.57 -6.47 7.46
CA GLU A 57 4.30 -6.45 8.18
C GLU A 57 3.42 -5.26 7.77
N ASN A 58 4.03 -4.11 7.47
CA ASN A 58 3.31 -2.93 6.98
C ASN A 58 2.65 -3.20 5.63
N THR A 59 3.33 -3.87 4.70
CA THR A 59 2.76 -4.25 3.40
C THR A 59 1.56 -5.18 3.59
N VAL A 60 1.71 -6.22 4.44
CA VAL A 60 0.59 -7.14 4.74
C VAL A 60 -0.59 -6.39 5.37
N ALA A 61 -0.33 -5.51 6.33
CA ALA A 61 -1.37 -4.68 6.96
C ALA A 61 -2.03 -3.72 5.96
N ASN A 62 -1.24 -3.14 5.04
CA ASN A 62 -1.71 -2.26 3.98
C ASN A 62 -2.63 -2.99 2.98
N LEU A 63 -2.24 -4.18 2.52
CA LEU A 63 -3.06 -4.99 1.62
C LEU A 63 -4.42 -5.33 2.26
N ALA A 64 -4.40 -5.77 3.53
CA ALA A 64 -5.62 -6.06 4.28
C ALA A 64 -6.48 -4.79 4.50
N TYR A 65 -5.87 -3.64 4.69
CA TYR A 65 -6.56 -2.34 4.81
C TYR A 65 -7.22 -1.96 3.48
N MET A 66 -6.49 -2.00 2.38
CA MET A 66 -6.98 -1.67 1.04
C MET A 66 -8.14 -2.58 0.62
N ALA A 67 -8.01 -3.90 0.85
CA ALA A 67 -9.06 -4.87 0.56
C ALA A 67 -10.34 -4.60 1.38
N ARG A 68 -10.22 -4.29 2.68
CA ARG A 68 -11.38 -3.94 3.52
C ARG A 68 -12.02 -2.63 3.10
N TYR A 69 -11.21 -1.64 2.74
CA TYR A 69 -11.70 -0.34 2.25
C TYR A 69 -12.51 -0.53 0.97
N ASN A 70 -11.97 -1.30 0.01
CA ASN A 70 -12.64 -1.64 -1.25
C ASN A 70 -13.95 -2.41 -1.03
N ALA A 71 -13.93 -3.47 -0.21
CA ALA A 71 -15.11 -4.26 0.11
C ALA A 71 -16.21 -3.42 0.81
N THR A 72 -15.84 -2.52 1.73
CA THR A 72 -16.79 -1.62 2.40
C THR A 72 -17.47 -0.70 1.39
N ALA A 73 -16.74 -0.24 0.37
CA ALA A 73 -17.29 0.59 -0.70
C ALA A 73 -18.27 -0.18 -1.59
N GLN A 74 -18.01 -1.48 -1.84
CA GLN A 74 -18.85 -2.32 -2.72
C GLN A 74 -20.12 -2.82 -2.02
N ASP A 75 -20.00 -3.33 -0.80
CA ASP A 75 -21.03 -4.14 -0.14
C ASP A 75 -21.79 -3.40 0.98
N GLY A 76 -21.36 -2.20 1.36
CA GLY A 76 -21.97 -1.45 2.45
C GLY A 76 -23.43 -1.03 2.13
N ILE A 77 -24.29 -0.95 3.17
CA ILE A 77 -25.64 -0.39 3.05
C ILE A 77 -25.58 1.03 2.48
N ALA A 78 -24.53 1.80 2.86
CA ALA A 78 -24.28 3.13 2.33
C ALA A 78 -24.02 3.10 0.82
N ALA A 79 -23.36 2.07 0.29
CA ALA A 79 -23.12 1.93 -1.14
C ALA A 79 -24.44 1.85 -1.95
N LYS A 80 -25.47 1.23 -1.38
CA LYS A 80 -26.79 1.11 -2.02
C LYS A 80 -27.62 2.39 -1.97
N LEU A 81 -27.28 3.29 -1.06
CA LEU A 81 -27.99 4.59 -0.85
C LEU A 81 -27.19 5.77 -1.42
N THR A 82 -25.97 5.54 -1.83
CA THR A 82 -25.07 6.57 -2.36
C THR A 82 -25.12 6.57 -3.90
N ASP A 83 -24.84 7.71 -4.50
CA ASP A 83 -24.69 7.83 -5.96
C ASP A 83 -23.63 6.86 -6.47
N SER A 84 -23.95 6.09 -7.50
CA SER A 84 -23.07 5.02 -8.04
C SER A 84 -21.67 5.52 -8.44
N ARG A 85 -21.56 6.78 -8.86
CA ARG A 85 -20.28 7.41 -9.19
C ARG A 85 -19.37 7.55 -7.99
N ILE A 86 -19.92 7.80 -6.81
CA ILE A 86 -19.17 7.87 -5.55
C ILE A 86 -18.68 6.47 -5.16
N THR A 87 -19.55 5.47 -5.24
CA THR A 87 -19.17 4.07 -4.99
C THR A 87 -18.07 3.61 -5.93
N GLU A 88 -18.21 3.87 -7.22
CA GLU A 88 -17.21 3.53 -8.23
C GLU A 88 -15.87 4.24 -7.97
N ALA A 89 -15.90 5.50 -7.58
CA ALA A 89 -14.70 6.25 -7.23
C ALA A 89 -13.94 5.63 -6.04
N TYR A 90 -14.66 5.19 -5.00
CA TYR A 90 -14.05 4.48 -3.88
C TYR A 90 -13.43 3.16 -4.31
N VAL A 91 -14.12 2.35 -5.09
CA VAL A 91 -13.63 1.06 -5.60
C VAL A 91 -12.38 1.26 -6.47
N ASN A 92 -12.44 2.18 -7.44
CA ASN A 92 -11.35 2.44 -8.39
C ASN A 92 -10.10 3.01 -7.73
N SER A 93 -10.24 3.69 -6.59
CA SER A 93 -9.13 4.34 -5.89
C SER A 93 -8.56 3.50 -4.74
N SER A 94 -9.08 2.31 -4.50
CA SER A 94 -8.67 1.42 -3.39
C SER A 94 -8.29 0.01 -3.84
N ASP A 95 -7.78 -0.12 -5.06
CA ASP A 95 -7.29 -1.38 -5.59
C ASP A 95 -6.11 -1.90 -4.73
N PRO A 96 -6.28 -3.03 -4.04
CA PRO A 96 -5.23 -3.56 -3.15
C PRO A 96 -4.01 -4.08 -3.91
N GLU A 97 -4.18 -4.47 -5.18
CA GLU A 97 -3.11 -5.06 -5.98
C GLU A 97 -2.30 -4.02 -6.76
N LEU A 98 -2.77 -2.77 -6.86
CA LEU A 98 -2.13 -1.73 -7.66
C LEU A 98 -0.62 -1.58 -7.38
N ALA A 99 -0.24 -1.45 -6.11
CA ALA A 99 1.16 -1.23 -5.75
C ALA A 99 2.02 -2.48 -5.97
N ILE A 100 1.48 -3.67 -5.72
CA ILE A 100 2.21 -4.94 -5.88
C ILE A 100 2.43 -5.25 -7.35
N ASN A 101 1.40 -5.11 -8.18
CA ASN A 101 1.51 -5.34 -9.62
C ASN A 101 2.49 -4.33 -10.27
N TRP A 102 2.38 -3.06 -9.91
CA TRP A 102 3.32 -2.04 -10.39
C TRP A 102 4.77 -2.36 -10.00
N PHE A 103 4.98 -2.71 -8.73
CA PHE A 103 6.29 -3.09 -8.23
C PHE A 103 6.86 -4.32 -8.94
N ALA A 104 6.05 -5.36 -9.13
CA ALA A 104 6.45 -6.56 -9.87
C ALA A 104 6.89 -6.22 -11.29
N GLU A 105 6.06 -5.47 -12.03
CA GLU A 105 6.40 -5.01 -13.39
C GLU A 105 7.66 -4.15 -13.44
N SER A 106 7.90 -3.30 -12.43
CA SER A 106 9.09 -2.46 -12.36
C SER A 106 10.36 -3.29 -12.14
N LEU A 107 10.30 -4.32 -11.29
CA LEU A 107 11.43 -5.24 -11.09
C LEU A 107 11.65 -6.16 -12.28
N GLU A 108 10.61 -6.71 -12.89
CA GLU A 108 10.72 -7.58 -14.06
C GLU A 108 11.37 -6.89 -15.28
N LYS A 109 11.26 -5.55 -15.39
CA LYS A 109 11.97 -4.76 -16.40
C LYS A 109 13.48 -4.67 -16.13
N GLN A 110 13.90 -4.82 -14.88
CA GLN A 110 15.27 -4.56 -14.44
C GLN A 110 16.06 -5.84 -14.16
N PHE A 111 15.40 -6.95 -13.84
CA PHE A 111 16.02 -8.19 -13.41
C PHE A 111 15.56 -9.39 -14.25
N ALA A 112 16.40 -10.42 -14.35
CA ALA A 112 16.11 -11.60 -15.16
C ALA A 112 14.96 -12.45 -14.62
N LYS A 113 14.80 -12.48 -13.30
CA LYS A 113 13.76 -13.26 -12.62
C LYS A 113 13.39 -12.61 -11.30
N VAL A 114 12.09 -12.54 -11.01
CA VAL A 114 11.52 -12.02 -9.76
C VAL A 114 10.56 -13.04 -9.19
N ASP A 115 10.82 -13.50 -7.97
CA ASP A 115 9.97 -14.44 -7.25
C ASP A 115 9.52 -13.80 -5.91
N PHE A 116 8.26 -14.03 -5.53
CA PHE A 116 7.70 -13.58 -4.27
C PHE A 116 7.62 -14.73 -3.28
N TYR A 117 7.99 -14.47 -2.03
CA TYR A 117 8.05 -15.46 -0.96
C TYR A 117 7.22 -15.01 0.25
N GLU A 118 6.63 -15.96 0.95
CA GLU A 118 5.81 -15.67 2.12
C GLU A 118 6.64 -15.33 3.37
N ASN A 119 7.85 -15.88 3.46
CA ASN A 119 8.71 -15.73 4.63
C ASN A 119 10.19 -15.78 4.26
N LEU A 120 11.03 -15.44 5.24
CA LEU A 120 12.48 -15.39 5.08
C LEU A 120 13.11 -16.75 4.84
N ASP A 121 12.60 -17.82 5.46
CA ASP A 121 13.17 -19.16 5.35
C ASP A 121 13.05 -19.69 3.92
N ASP A 122 11.93 -19.40 3.25
CA ASP A 122 11.71 -19.79 1.85
C ASP A 122 12.66 -19.05 0.91
N VAL A 123 12.90 -17.76 1.14
CA VAL A 123 13.90 -16.99 0.37
C VAL A 123 15.30 -17.55 0.57
N LEU A 124 15.68 -17.84 1.81
CA LEU A 124 16.99 -18.41 2.12
C LEU A 124 17.20 -19.78 1.46
N ALA A 125 16.15 -20.60 1.41
CA ALA A 125 16.18 -21.89 0.72
C ALA A 125 16.35 -21.73 -0.81
N ALA A 126 15.70 -20.71 -1.40
CA ALA A 126 15.76 -20.42 -2.83
C ALA A 126 17.08 -19.80 -3.28
N ARG A 127 17.80 -19.10 -2.39
CA ARG A 127 19.10 -18.45 -2.62
C ARG A 127 19.12 -17.52 -3.85
N PRO A 128 18.24 -16.50 -3.90
CA PRO A 128 18.32 -15.50 -4.95
C PRO A 128 19.62 -14.69 -4.82
N ASP A 129 20.03 -14.04 -5.92
CA ASP A 129 21.21 -13.15 -5.91
C ASP A 129 20.95 -11.87 -5.11
N VAL A 130 19.69 -11.41 -5.11
CA VAL A 130 19.23 -10.19 -4.42
C VAL A 130 17.97 -10.51 -3.64
N ILE A 131 17.92 -10.05 -2.39
CA ILE A 131 16.74 -10.11 -1.53
C ILE A 131 16.15 -8.71 -1.41
N VAL A 132 14.83 -8.57 -1.56
CA VAL A 132 14.13 -7.29 -1.48
C VAL A 132 13.07 -7.35 -0.40
N LEU A 133 13.13 -6.38 0.52
CA LEU A 133 12.06 -6.12 1.48
C LEU A 133 11.17 -5.00 0.95
N LEU A 134 9.89 -5.31 0.71
CA LEU A 134 8.90 -4.35 0.23
C LEU A 134 8.04 -3.83 1.37
N ASP A 135 8.05 -2.52 1.60
CA ASP A 135 7.20 -1.78 2.54
C ASP A 135 6.25 -0.86 1.75
N THR A 136 4.95 -1.09 1.88
CA THR A 136 3.93 -0.22 1.27
C THR A 136 2.97 0.29 2.32
N ARG A 137 2.61 1.57 2.23
CA ARG A 137 1.70 2.22 3.20
C ARG A 137 0.77 3.15 2.45
N ASN A 138 -0.53 3.03 2.73
CA ASN A 138 -1.55 3.94 2.23
C ASN A 138 -2.40 4.49 3.37
N LYS A 139 -2.75 5.76 3.26
CA LYS A 139 -3.81 6.40 4.03
C LYS A 139 -4.77 7.00 3.03
N LEU A 140 -5.98 6.48 2.99
CA LEU A 140 -7.04 6.95 2.12
C LEU A 140 -8.01 7.86 2.89
N VAL A 141 -8.81 8.59 2.15
CA VAL A 141 -9.84 9.46 2.70
C VAL A 141 -10.84 8.67 3.54
N THR A 142 -11.20 9.24 4.68
CA THR A 142 -12.24 8.71 5.55
C THR A 142 -13.27 9.81 5.86
N GLU A 143 -14.33 9.49 6.59
CA GLU A 143 -15.29 10.47 7.06
C GLU A 143 -14.67 11.54 7.98
N ARG A 144 -13.53 11.22 8.61
CA ARG A 144 -12.85 12.06 9.60
C ARG A 144 -11.56 12.69 9.12
N SER A 145 -11.02 12.26 8.00
CA SER A 145 -9.75 12.75 7.46
C SER A 145 -9.79 12.86 5.95
N SER A 146 -9.42 14.01 5.45
CA SER A 146 -9.25 14.28 4.03
C SER A 146 -7.79 14.15 3.56
N ASP A 147 -6.89 13.73 4.46
CA ASP A 147 -5.49 13.54 4.12
C ASP A 147 -5.28 12.20 3.45
N VAL A 148 -4.66 12.22 2.30
CA VAL A 148 -4.26 11.04 1.53
C VAL A 148 -2.74 10.96 1.51
N GLN A 149 -2.22 9.77 1.75
CA GLN A 149 -0.78 9.49 1.70
C GLN A 149 -0.57 8.13 1.06
N SER A 150 0.49 8.03 0.27
CA SER A 150 0.97 6.77 -0.29
C SER A 150 2.48 6.74 -0.23
N SER A 151 3.05 5.62 0.16
CA SER A 151 4.48 5.39 0.11
C SER A 151 4.79 3.94 -0.25
N ILE A 152 5.88 3.77 -0.97
CA ILE A 152 6.47 2.49 -1.33
C ILE A 152 7.97 2.59 -1.13
N VAL A 153 8.54 1.60 -0.45
CA VAL A 153 9.98 1.49 -0.19
C VAL A 153 10.41 0.05 -0.48
N ALA A 154 11.47 -0.10 -1.24
CA ALA A 154 12.13 -1.38 -1.45
C ALA A 154 13.58 -1.28 -1.00
N GLU A 155 13.97 -2.13 -0.06
CA GLU A 155 15.34 -2.26 0.42
C GLU A 155 15.97 -3.50 -0.19
N PHE A 156 17.13 -3.34 -0.83
CA PHE A 156 17.85 -4.35 -1.56
C PHE A 156 19.03 -4.85 -0.74
N PHE A 157 19.15 -6.17 -0.64
CA PHE A 157 20.23 -6.86 0.07
C PHE A 157 20.86 -7.93 -0.84
N ASP A 158 22.13 -8.24 -0.62
CA ASP A 158 22.76 -9.40 -1.26
C ASP A 158 22.38 -10.71 -0.54
N GLY A 159 22.84 -11.84 -1.08
CA GLY A 159 22.57 -13.17 -0.52
C GLY A 159 23.09 -13.39 0.91
N ASP A 160 23.98 -12.53 1.39
CA ASP A 160 24.51 -12.51 2.78
C ASP A 160 23.78 -11.48 3.66
N PHE A 161 22.67 -10.90 3.21
CA PHE A 161 21.92 -9.81 3.88
C PHE A 161 22.71 -8.53 4.12
N LYS A 162 23.70 -8.22 3.31
CA LYS A 162 24.35 -6.93 3.33
C LYS A 162 23.55 -5.95 2.47
N PHE A 163 23.35 -4.75 2.99
CA PHE A 163 22.55 -3.72 2.33
C PHE A 163 23.25 -3.23 1.05
N ILE A 164 22.53 -3.31 -0.07
CA ILE A 164 22.97 -2.78 -1.37
C ILE A 164 22.48 -1.34 -1.52
N GLY A 165 21.17 -1.13 -1.38
CA GLY A 165 20.58 0.18 -1.60
C GLY A 165 19.08 0.19 -1.35
N LYS A 166 18.47 1.35 -1.55
CA LYS A 166 17.04 1.58 -1.35
C LYS A 166 16.45 2.35 -2.52
N ALA A 167 15.29 1.90 -3.01
CA ALA A 167 14.43 2.67 -3.90
C ALA A 167 13.14 3.06 -3.16
N GLU A 168 12.70 4.30 -3.31
CA GLU A 168 11.53 4.78 -2.61
C GLU A 168 10.71 5.79 -3.42
N GLY A 169 9.42 5.84 -3.16
CA GLY A 169 8.52 6.84 -3.69
C GLY A 169 7.42 7.16 -2.69
N SER A 170 7.09 8.43 -2.57
CA SER A 170 6.00 8.86 -1.70
C SER A 170 5.29 10.07 -2.27
N ASP A 171 3.99 10.16 -1.98
CA ASP A 171 3.19 11.32 -2.29
C ASP A 171 2.11 11.52 -1.22
N ALA A 172 1.72 12.77 -1.00
CA ALA A 172 0.70 13.12 -0.04
C ALA A 172 -0.10 14.33 -0.52
N LYS A 173 -1.39 14.33 -0.22
CA LYS A 173 -2.30 15.43 -0.55
C LYS A 173 -3.32 15.62 0.55
N SER A 174 -3.46 16.85 1.04
CA SER A 174 -4.62 17.21 1.86
C SER A 174 -5.71 17.66 0.91
N MET A 175 -6.84 16.96 0.96
CA MET A 175 -7.98 17.23 0.10
C MET A 175 -8.97 18.17 0.81
N SER A 176 -9.83 18.83 0.05
CA SER A 176 -10.96 19.54 0.68
C SER A 176 -11.92 18.52 1.31
N PRO A 177 -12.65 18.89 2.40
CA PRO A 177 -13.61 17.98 3.01
C PRO A 177 -14.56 17.40 1.96
N ILE A 178 -14.55 16.07 1.80
CA ILE A 178 -15.33 15.38 0.76
C ILE A 178 -16.82 15.58 1.00
N TRP A 179 -17.25 15.52 2.25
CA TRP A 179 -18.66 15.63 2.67
C TRP A 179 -19.08 17.07 3.00
N ALA A 180 -18.53 18.07 2.31
CA ALA A 180 -19.05 19.43 2.42
C ALA A 180 -20.47 19.49 1.85
N HIS A 181 -21.40 20.06 2.61
CA HIS A 181 -22.83 20.12 2.27
C HIS A 181 -23.16 20.79 0.92
N THR A 182 -22.18 21.44 0.29
CA THR A 182 -22.35 22.15 -0.99
C THR A 182 -21.87 21.35 -2.20
N LYS A 183 -21.21 20.20 -2.02
CA LYS A 183 -20.68 19.41 -3.13
C LYS A 183 -21.71 18.48 -3.75
N LEU A 184 -21.73 18.44 -5.07
CA LEU A 184 -22.52 17.49 -5.84
C LEU A 184 -21.82 16.13 -5.98
N ALA A 185 -22.57 15.06 -6.23
CA ALA A 185 -22.02 13.71 -6.35
C ALA A 185 -20.87 13.58 -7.37
N PRO A 186 -20.86 14.22 -8.55
CA PRO A 186 -19.72 14.20 -9.46
C PRO A 186 -18.45 14.83 -8.86
N GLU A 187 -18.59 15.90 -8.09
CA GLU A 187 -17.47 16.60 -7.45
C GLU A 187 -16.87 15.73 -6.34
N ILE A 188 -17.73 15.08 -5.54
CA ILE A 188 -17.34 14.13 -4.51
C ILE A 188 -16.59 12.95 -5.15
N ALA A 189 -17.12 12.38 -6.24
CA ALA A 189 -16.48 11.29 -6.94
C ALA A 189 -15.11 11.68 -7.53
N ALA A 190 -14.98 12.90 -8.09
CA ALA A 190 -13.72 13.42 -8.60
C ALA A 190 -12.67 13.60 -7.49
N ASP A 191 -13.08 14.11 -6.34
CA ASP A 191 -12.20 14.24 -5.17
C ASP A 191 -11.71 12.86 -4.69
N ILE A 192 -12.60 11.87 -4.58
CA ILE A 192 -12.24 10.51 -4.18
C ILE A 192 -11.29 9.89 -5.20
N ASN A 193 -11.56 10.02 -6.50
CA ASN A 193 -10.68 9.50 -7.55
C ASN A 193 -9.28 10.13 -7.52
N SER A 194 -9.14 11.36 -7.02
CA SER A 194 -7.84 12.01 -6.92
C SER A 194 -6.90 11.33 -5.92
N GLN A 195 -7.39 10.50 -5.00
CA GLN A 195 -6.54 9.69 -4.11
C GLN A 195 -5.76 8.62 -4.88
N ARG A 196 -6.31 8.07 -5.98
CA ARG A 196 -5.58 7.17 -6.86
C ARG A 196 -4.36 7.85 -7.50
N GLN A 197 -4.50 9.14 -7.85
CA GLN A 197 -3.37 9.89 -8.41
C GLN A 197 -2.20 10.03 -7.42
N VAL A 198 -2.50 10.17 -6.12
CA VAL A 198 -1.45 10.17 -5.08
C VAL A 198 -0.70 8.85 -5.05
N GLN A 199 -1.41 7.71 -5.17
CA GLN A 199 -0.77 6.40 -5.25
C GLN A 199 0.10 6.28 -6.51
N ILE A 200 -0.42 6.64 -7.67
CA ILE A 200 0.32 6.60 -8.94
C ILE A 200 1.56 7.48 -8.89
N ASN A 201 1.46 8.68 -8.33
CA ASN A 201 2.61 9.59 -8.19
C ASN A 201 3.71 8.97 -7.30
N ALA A 202 3.34 8.30 -6.20
CA ALA A 202 4.29 7.60 -5.36
C ALA A 202 4.99 6.46 -6.12
N LEU A 203 4.25 5.67 -6.90
CA LEU A 203 4.78 4.58 -7.71
C LEU A 203 5.71 5.09 -8.83
N GLN A 204 5.39 6.19 -9.50
CA GLN A 204 6.26 6.81 -10.50
C GLN A 204 7.58 7.33 -9.89
N LYS A 205 7.51 7.92 -8.69
CA LYS A 205 8.71 8.35 -7.95
C LYS A 205 9.57 7.14 -7.56
N PHE A 206 8.95 6.04 -7.19
CA PHE A 206 9.63 4.77 -6.93
C PHE A 206 10.38 4.27 -8.17
N ASP A 207 9.75 4.24 -9.34
CA ASP A 207 10.40 3.84 -10.59
C ASP A 207 11.64 4.68 -10.89
N ALA A 208 11.52 6.01 -10.76
CA ALA A 208 12.65 6.91 -10.96
C ALA A 208 13.79 6.67 -9.94
N SER A 209 13.43 6.36 -8.69
CA SER A 209 14.39 6.01 -7.63
C SER A 209 15.09 4.69 -7.93
N LEU A 210 14.34 3.66 -8.36
CA LEU A 210 14.88 2.35 -8.74
C LEU A 210 15.84 2.45 -9.92
N GLU A 211 15.44 3.17 -10.97
CA GLU A 211 16.33 3.43 -12.12
C GLU A 211 17.62 4.15 -11.72
N SER A 212 17.52 5.13 -10.82
CA SER A 212 18.69 5.87 -10.31
C SER A 212 19.60 4.96 -9.50
N LEU A 213 19.05 4.08 -8.67
CA LEU A 213 19.81 3.10 -7.89
C LEU A 213 20.59 2.16 -8.82
N ILE A 214 19.95 1.58 -9.82
CA ILE A 214 20.60 0.66 -10.76
C ILE A 214 21.68 1.37 -11.59
N LYS A 215 21.43 2.60 -12.06
CA LYS A 215 22.41 3.38 -12.81
C LYS A 215 23.61 3.82 -11.99
N ALA A 216 23.43 4.16 -10.71
CA ALA A 216 24.52 4.53 -9.82
C ALA A 216 25.44 3.35 -9.52
N GLU A 217 24.91 2.14 -9.61
CA GLU A 217 25.61 0.88 -9.35
C GLU A 217 26.22 0.25 -10.61
N SER A 218 25.87 0.74 -11.82
CA SER A 218 26.39 0.29 -13.12
C SER A 218 27.74 0.94 -13.45
#